data_1da6f0fd1cba7b20575a6bc602c448a2
#
_entry.id   1da6f0fd1cba7b20575a6bc602c448a2
#
_cell.length_a   1.000
_cell.length_b   1.000
_cell.length_c   1.000
_cell.angle_alpha   90.00
_cell.angle_beta   90.00
_cell.angle_gamma   90.00
#
_symmetry.space_group_name_H-M   'P 1'
#
loop_
_entity.id
_entity.type
_entity.pdbx_description
1 polymer ?
#
loop_
_entity_poly.entity_id
_entity_poly.type
_entity_poly.pdbx_seq_one_letter_code
_entity_poly.pdbx_strand_id
1 'polypeptide(L)'
;EIVMTQSPATLSVSPGERATLSCRAGQSIESSLAWYQHRPGQAPRLLIFGASTRATGIPARFSGSGSGTEFTLTISSLQSEDFAVYYCQQYYNWPPLT
;
A
#
# COMPACT_ATOMS: atom_id res chain seq x y z
N GLU A 1 -14.12 -6.21 -14.46
CA GLU A 1 -13.23 -6.67 -13.37
C GLU A 1 -11.86 -6.05 -13.52
N ILE A 2 -11.33 -5.48 -12.45
CA ILE A 2 -10.09 -4.71 -12.48
C ILE A 2 -8.96 -5.56 -11.89
N VAL A 3 -7.98 -5.87 -12.73
CA VAL A 3 -6.81 -6.63 -12.29
C VAL A 3 -5.82 -5.69 -11.62
N MET A 4 -5.34 -6.08 -10.42
CA MET A 4 -4.34 -5.32 -9.68
C MET A 4 -3.03 -6.08 -9.69
N THR A 5 -1.94 -5.36 -9.92
CA THR A 5 -0.58 -5.93 -9.93
C THR A 5 0.29 -5.15 -8.96
N GLN A 6 0.94 -5.85 -8.06
CA GLN A 6 1.76 -5.24 -7.01
C GLN A 6 3.22 -5.65 -7.18
N SER A 7 4.12 -4.70 -6.98
CA SER A 7 5.57 -4.91 -7.11
C SER A 7 6.30 -4.00 -6.12
N PRO A 8 7.35 -4.48 -5.43
CA PRO A 8 7.82 -5.86 -5.42
C PRO A 8 6.92 -6.76 -4.59
N ALA A 9 7.07 -8.07 -4.77
CA ALA A 9 6.30 -9.04 -3.98
C ALA A 9 6.80 -9.10 -2.54
N THR A 10 8.09 -8.83 -2.31
CA THR A 10 8.69 -8.84 -0.99
C THR A 10 9.58 -7.62 -0.82
N LEU A 11 9.68 -7.13 0.43
CA LEU A 11 10.59 -6.04 0.76
C LEU A 11 12.01 -6.58 0.89
N SER A 12 12.96 -5.91 0.23
CA SER A 12 14.38 -6.28 0.27
C SER A 12 15.22 -5.07 0.67
N VAL A 13 14.82 -4.37 1.73
CA VAL A 13 15.52 -3.19 2.21
C VAL A 13 15.89 -3.37 3.68
N SER A 14 16.93 -2.68 4.09
CA SER A 14 17.44 -2.75 5.45
C SER A 14 16.79 -1.69 6.33
N PRO A 15 16.80 -1.89 7.66
CA PRO A 15 16.28 -0.87 8.57
C PRO A 15 16.93 0.49 8.31
N GLY A 16 16.15 1.54 8.39
CA GLY A 16 16.59 2.91 8.15
C GLY A 16 16.56 3.33 6.70
N GLU A 17 16.41 2.40 5.76
CA GLU A 17 16.36 2.72 4.35
C GLU A 17 14.93 3.02 3.91
N ARG A 18 14.82 3.65 2.74
CA ARG A 18 13.52 3.93 2.13
C ARG A 18 13.00 2.69 1.43
N ALA A 19 11.76 2.35 1.66
CA ALA A 19 11.08 1.28 0.95
C ALA A 19 10.02 1.88 0.03
N THR A 20 9.92 1.37 -1.19
CA THR A 20 8.94 1.83 -2.17
C THR A 20 8.22 0.61 -2.74
N LEU A 21 6.89 0.62 -2.66
CA LEU A 21 6.06 -0.43 -3.21
C LEU A 21 5.13 0.19 -4.25
N SER A 22 4.93 -0.51 -5.35
CA SER A 22 4.09 -0.03 -6.45
C SER A 22 2.87 -0.93 -6.60
N CYS A 23 1.76 -0.33 -7.02
CA CYS A 23 0.53 -1.03 -7.29
C CYS A 23 -0.03 -0.46 -8.58
N ARG A 24 -0.37 -1.33 -9.53
CA ARG A 24 -0.90 -0.92 -10.83
C ARG A 24 -2.27 -1.53 -11.03
N ALA A 25 -3.22 -0.70 -11.49
CA ALA A 25 -4.56 -1.14 -11.86
C ALA A 25 -4.63 -1.31 -13.38
N GLY A 26 -5.37 -2.31 -13.84
CA GLY A 26 -5.54 -2.59 -15.26
C GLY A 26 -6.39 -1.55 -15.98
N GLN A 27 -7.12 -0.74 -15.24
CA GLN A 27 -7.87 0.40 -15.75
C GLN A 27 -7.97 1.43 -14.65
N SER A 28 -8.37 2.65 -14.99
CA SER A 28 -8.42 3.73 -14.00
C SER A 28 -9.34 3.40 -12.85
N ILE A 29 -8.86 3.59 -11.64
CA ILE A 29 -9.64 3.47 -10.40
C ILE A 29 -9.70 4.81 -9.66
N GLU A 30 -9.32 5.90 -10.35
CA GLU A 30 -9.25 7.25 -9.78
C GLU A 30 -8.34 7.23 -8.54
N SER A 31 -8.85 7.59 -7.38
CA SER A 31 -8.07 7.53 -6.13
C SER A 31 -8.63 6.49 -5.16
N SER A 32 -9.41 5.54 -5.66
CA SER A 32 -10.08 4.55 -4.81
C SER A 32 -9.17 3.37 -4.53
N LEU A 33 -8.06 3.64 -3.85
CA LEU A 33 -7.06 2.64 -3.51
C LEU A 33 -6.70 2.74 -2.04
N ALA A 34 -6.56 1.58 -1.39
CA ALA A 34 -6.13 1.48 0.00
C ALA A 34 -4.88 0.61 0.08
N TRP A 35 -4.05 0.89 1.07
CA TRP A 35 -2.87 0.09 1.41
C TRP A 35 -3.05 -0.49 2.80
N TYR A 36 -2.74 -1.78 2.95
CA TYR A 36 -2.82 -2.50 4.23
C TYR A 36 -1.47 -3.08 4.59
N GLN A 37 -1.22 -3.19 5.90
CA GLN A 37 -0.04 -3.85 6.43
C GLN A 37 -0.50 -5.06 7.23
N HIS A 38 0.14 -6.21 6.99
CA HIS A 38 -0.14 -7.43 7.75
C HIS A 38 1.15 -7.91 8.39
N ARG A 39 1.28 -7.67 9.69
CA ARG A 39 2.43 -8.13 10.47
C ARG A 39 2.18 -9.54 10.97
N PRO A 40 3.24 -10.36 11.13
CA PRO A 40 3.06 -11.73 11.61
C PRO A 40 2.33 -11.78 12.94
N GLY A 41 1.36 -12.68 13.05
CA GLY A 41 0.61 -12.88 14.28
C GLY A 41 -0.39 -11.79 14.63
N GLN A 42 -0.61 -10.82 13.74
CA GLN A 42 -1.52 -9.71 13.99
C GLN A 42 -2.52 -9.60 12.84
N ALA A 43 -3.66 -8.95 13.12
CA ALA A 43 -4.63 -8.66 12.09
C ALA A 43 -4.08 -7.61 11.13
N PRO A 44 -4.46 -7.64 9.84
CA PRO A 44 -4.10 -6.57 8.92
C PRO A 44 -4.64 -5.25 9.41
N ARG A 45 -3.90 -4.16 9.15
CA ARG A 45 -4.37 -2.82 9.49
C ARG A 45 -4.30 -1.92 8.27
N LEU A 46 -5.25 -0.98 8.22
CA LEU A 46 -5.30 0.01 7.16
C LEU A 46 -4.22 1.05 7.38
N LEU A 47 -3.41 1.31 6.36
CA LEU A 47 -2.38 2.34 6.40
C LEU A 47 -2.85 3.62 5.69
N ILE A 48 -3.32 3.46 4.47
CA ILE A 48 -3.63 4.57 3.55
C ILE A 48 -4.96 4.28 2.89
N PHE A 49 -5.77 5.31 2.72
CA PHE A 49 -6.97 5.21 1.89
C PHE A 49 -7.05 6.44 1.01
N GLY A 50 -7.90 6.40 -0.02
CA GLY A 50 -7.97 7.50 -0.98
C GLY A 50 -6.62 7.74 -1.65
N ALA A 51 -5.81 6.69 -1.77
CA ALA A 51 -4.47 6.70 -2.37
C ALA A 51 -3.41 7.43 -1.57
N SER A 52 -3.75 8.49 -0.81
CA SER A 52 -2.74 9.34 -0.17
C SER A 52 -3.07 9.78 1.26
N THR A 53 -4.20 9.36 1.83
CA THR A 53 -4.61 9.77 3.17
C THR A 53 -4.20 8.71 4.17
N ARG A 54 -3.40 9.11 5.18
CA ARG A 54 -3.04 8.18 6.26
C ARG A 54 -4.22 7.95 7.18
N ALA A 55 -4.44 6.70 7.55
CA ALA A 55 -5.43 6.36 8.55
C ALA A 55 -4.99 6.89 9.93
N THR A 56 -5.96 7.03 10.83
CA THR A 56 -5.67 7.54 12.18
C THR A 56 -4.66 6.62 12.88
N GLY A 57 -3.63 7.24 13.47
CA GLY A 57 -2.62 6.51 14.24
C GLY A 57 -1.49 5.94 13.41
N ILE A 58 -1.50 6.13 12.09
CA ILE A 58 -0.43 5.63 11.24
C ILE A 58 0.72 6.62 11.24
N PRO A 59 1.96 6.14 11.49
CA PRO A 59 3.14 7.03 11.55
C PRO A 59 3.37 7.80 10.25
N ALA A 60 3.96 8.98 10.38
CA ALA A 60 4.19 9.87 9.24
C ALA A 60 5.19 9.29 8.22
N ARG A 61 5.97 8.29 8.60
CA ARG A 61 6.92 7.66 7.66
C ARG A 61 6.23 6.92 6.52
N PHE A 62 4.95 6.59 6.69
CA PHE A 62 4.15 5.99 5.62
C PHE A 62 3.50 7.08 4.79
N SER A 63 3.64 7.00 3.49
CA SER A 63 2.96 7.93 2.58
C SER A 63 2.52 7.21 1.32
N GLY A 64 1.40 7.65 0.77
CA GLY A 64 0.87 7.10 -0.46
C GLY A 64 0.74 8.17 -1.52
N SER A 65 0.86 7.78 -2.78
CA SER A 65 0.70 8.69 -3.89
C SER A 65 0.18 7.95 -5.11
N GLY A 66 -0.27 8.73 -6.08
CA GLY A 66 -0.74 8.20 -7.35
C GLY A 66 -2.23 8.39 -7.55
N SER A 67 -2.65 8.18 -8.79
CA SER A 67 -4.06 8.19 -9.17
C SER A 67 -4.18 7.51 -10.52
N GLY A 68 -5.40 7.10 -10.87
CA GLY A 68 -5.65 6.45 -12.14
C GLY A 68 -5.23 5.00 -12.12
N THR A 69 -4.04 4.68 -12.63
CA THR A 69 -3.58 3.29 -12.74
C THR A 69 -2.27 3.02 -11.99
N GLU A 70 -1.52 4.05 -11.59
CA GLU A 70 -0.22 3.87 -10.96
C GLU A 70 -0.24 4.45 -9.55
N PHE A 71 0.14 3.64 -8.56
CA PHE A 71 0.13 4.02 -7.16
C PHE A 71 1.39 3.56 -6.46
N THR A 72 1.81 4.31 -5.46
CA THR A 72 3.05 4.02 -4.73
C THR A 72 2.82 4.19 -3.23
N LEU A 73 3.32 3.23 -2.46
CA LEU A 73 3.45 3.35 -1.01
C LEU A 73 4.92 3.52 -0.69
N THR A 74 5.26 4.55 0.07
CA THR A 74 6.64 4.83 0.47
C THR A 74 6.74 4.79 1.99
N ILE A 75 7.76 4.08 2.48
CA ILE A 75 8.15 4.10 3.90
C ILE A 75 9.49 4.79 3.93
N SER A 76 9.54 6.02 4.48
CA SER A 76 10.72 6.89 4.34
C SER A 76 11.94 6.36 5.09
N SER A 77 11.74 5.66 6.21
CA SER A 77 12.82 5.09 7.01
C SER A 77 12.27 3.84 7.67
N LEU A 78 12.59 2.69 7.09
CA LEU A 78 12.03 1.41 7.52
C LEU A 78 12.44 1.10 8.95
N GLN A 79 11.46 0.79 9.79
CA GLN A 79 11.70 0.35 11.16
C GLN A 79 11.56 -1.17 11.21
N SER A 80 12.09 -1.79 12.28
CA SER A 80 12.03 -3.25 12.40
C SER A 80 10.59 -3.76 12.40
N GLU A 81 9.66 -3.02 13.01
CA GLU A 81 8.26 -3.42 13.05
C GLU A 81 7.54 -3.24 11.71
N ASP A 82 8.20 -2.62 10.73
CA ASP A 82 7.62 -2.43 9.40
C ASP A 82 7.86 -3.63 8.49
N PHE A 83 8.65 -4.61 8.92
CA PHE A 83 8.82 -5.83 8.15
C PHE A 83 7.54 -6.64 8.23
N ALA A 84 6.78 -6.64 7.13
CA ALA A 84 5.44 -7.17 7.06
C ALA A 84 5.08 -7.42 5.61
N VAL A 85 3.91 -7.98 5.39
CA VAL A 85 3.34 -8.09 4.04
C VAL A 85 2.44 -6.88 3.82
N TYR A 86 2.54 -6.27 2.65
CA TYR A 86 1.76 -5.09 2.30
C TYR A 86 0.87 -5.42 1.12
N TYR A 87 -0.36 -4.91 1.17
CA TYR A 87 -1.37 -5.18 0.14
C TYR A 87 -1.97 -3.86 -0.33
N CYS A 88 -2.20 -3.75 -1.63
CA CYS A 88 -3.04 -2.68 -2.17
C CYS A 88 -4.39 -3.29 -2.56
N GLN A 89 -5.45 -2.49 -2.42
CA GLN A 89 -6.80 -2.95 -2.73
C GLN A 89 -7.58 -1.80 -3.35
N GLN A 90 -8.17 -2.04 -4.53
CA GLN A 90 -9.07 -1.07 -5.12
C GLN A 90 -10.48 -1.24 -4.52
N TYR A 91 -11.16 -0.12 -4.34
CA TYR A 91 -12.57 -0.14 -3.94
C TYR A 91 -13.40 0.72 -4.90
N TYR A 92 -12.89 0.83 -6.15
CA TYR A 92 -13.55 1.60 -7.18
C TYR A 92 -14.81 0.87 -7.67
N ASN A 93 -14.73 -0.45 -7.80
CA ASN A 93 -15.93 -1.22 -8.10
C ASN A 93 -15.89 -2.57 -7.36
N TRP A 94 -17.04 -3.22 -7.34
CA TRP A 94 -17.27 -4.45 -6.61
C TRP A 94 -17.47 -5.62 -7.56
N PRO A 95 -16.90 -6.82 -7.29
CA PRO A 95 -16.06 -7.11 -6.13
C PRO A 95 -14.64 -6.59 -6.35
N PRO A 96 -13.96 -6.18 -5.26
CA PRO A 96 -12.58 -5.72 -5.40
C PRO A 96 -11.64 -6.89 -5.66
N LEU A 97 -10.57 -6.62 -6.43
CA LEU A 97 -9.48 -7.57 -6.65
C LEU A 97 -8.20 -6.96 -6.13
N THR A 98 -7.42 -7.76 -5.42
CA THR A 98 -6.17 -7.32 -4.84
C THR A 98 -4.99 -8.10 -5.40
#